data_a17f0f42fd8313d6dc6b88b41d837106
#
_entry.id   a17f0f42fd8313d6dc6b88b41d837106
#
_cell.length_a   1.000
_cell.length_b   1.000
_cell.length_c   1.000
_cell.angle_alpha   90.00
_cell.angle_beta   90.00
_cell.angle_gamma   90.00
#
_symmetry.space_group_name_H-M   'P 1'
#
loop_
_entity.id
_entity.type
_entity.pdbx_description
1 polymer ?
#
loop_
_entity_poly.entity_id
_entity_poly.type
_entity_poly.pdbx_seq_one_letter_code
_entity_poly.pdbx_strand_id
1 'polypeptide(L)'
;MEMALQSERSLDQTDWRILRELQKDSRLSYNELGRRVGLSAPATAERVRKLEDASIITGYGAQVDVAKLGLPLLVFIQLRCFPERCLFKTSSAEKFPEVLEIHKLSGNHCALLKVALSSMEHLEAFNERLSVHGEQITNVVTSNLFSKPVIDWEEPEANLRPSPQPGWDKQER
;
A
#
# COMPACT_ATOMS: atom_id res chain seq x y z
N MET A 1 -21.38 12.07 0.70
CA MET A 1 -20.64 11.14 -0.17
C MET A 1 -20.37 9.90 0.68
N GLU A 2 -21.39 9.03 0.74
CA GLU A 2 -21.34 7.76 1.45
C GLU A 2 -20.32 6.86 0.76
N MET A 3 -19.20 6.63 1.43
CA MET A 3 -18.37 5.48 1.13
C MET A 3 -19.16 4.26 1.60
N ALA A 4 -19.84 3.63 0.66
CA ALA A 4 -20.52 2.38 0.87
C ALA A 4 -19.50 1.34 1.36
N LEU A 5 -19.52 1.06 2.64
CA LEU A 5 -19.01 -0.18 3.24
C LEU A 5 -19.91 -1.33 2.77
N GLN A 6 -19.90 -1.58 1.46
CA GLN A 6 -20.53 -2.77 0.89
C GLN A 6 -19.48 -3.84 0.71
N SER A 7 -19.19 -4.54 1.78
CA SER A 7 -18.93 -5.97 1.73
C SER A 7 -19.27 -6.54 3.09
N GLU A 8 -20.55 -6.81 3.32
CA GLU A 8 -21.05 -7.65 4.41
C GLU A 8 -20.66 -9.13 4.20
N ARG A 9 -19.50 -9.39 3.69
CA ARG A 9 -18.96 -10.74 3.71
C ARG A 9 -17.93 -10.77 4.82
N SER A 10 -18.38 -11.21 6.00
CA SER A 10 -17.45 -11.57 7.06
C SER A 10 -16.55 -12.68 6.54
N LEU A 11 -15.25 -12.40 6.41
CA LEU A 11 -14.25 -13.41 6.11
C LEU A 11 -14.25 -14.44 7.23
N ASP A 12 -14.35 -15.71 6.88
CA ASP A 12 -14.21 -16.77 7.87
C ASP A 12 -12.72 -17.05 8.19
N GLN A 13 -12.46 -17.85 9.19
CA GLN A 13 -11.10 -18.20 9.61
C GLN A 13 -10.31 -18.88 8.48
N THR A 14 -10.99 -19.62 7.60
CA THR A 14 -10.34 -20.28 6.45
C THR A 14 -9.93 -19.27 5.38
N ASP A 15 -10.77 -18.26 5.11
CA ASP A 15 -10.43 -17.17 4.19
C ASP A 15 -9.20 -16.40 4.69
N TRP A 16 -9.11 -16.12 5.98
CA TRP A 16 -7.93 -15.49 6.58
C TRP A 16 -6.67 -16.36 6.45
N ARG A 17 -6.78 -17.68 6.61
CA ARG A 17 -5.65 -18.59 6.39
C ARG A 17 -5.20 -18.60 4.93
N ILE A 18 -6.14 -18.61 3.98
CA ILE A 18 -5.84 -18.51 2.55
C ILE A 18 -5.09 -17.20 2.26
N LEU A 19 -5.61 -16.06 2.71
CA LEU A 19 -4.97 -14.76 2.51
C LEU A 19 -3.58 -14.70 3.11
N ARG A 20 -3.38 -15.25 4.30
CA ARG A 20 -2.07 -15.33 4.97
C ARG A 20 -1.05 -16.12 4.14
N GLU A 21 -1.44 -17.29 3.64
CA GLU A 21 -0.52 -18.12 2.86
C GLU A 21 -0.21 -17.50 1.49
N LEU A 22 -1.19 -16.92 0.80
CA LEU A 22 -0.98 -16.25 -0.48
C LEU A 22 -0.16 -14.96 -0.36
N GLN A 23 -0.25 -14.23 0.75
CA GLN A 23 0.60 -13.07 1.01
C GLN A 23 2.07 -13.47 1.25
N LYS A 24 2.33 -14.68 1.79
CA LYS A 24 3.69 -15.20 1.97
C LYS A 24 4.26 -15.74 0.66
N ASP A 25 3.45 -16.47 -0.09
CA ASP A 25 3.81 -17.05 -1.37
C ASP A 25 2.61 -17.11 -2.32
N SER A 26 2.54 -16.14 -3.21
CA SER A 26 1.48 -16.04 -4.22
C SER A 26 1.58 -17.08 -5.35
N ARG A 27 2.64 -17.90 -5.37
CA ARG A 27 2.88 -18.92 -6.40
C ARG A 27 2.41 -20.32 -6.00
N LEU A 28 1.81 -20.47 -4.82
CA LEU A 28 1.26 -21.73 -4.36
C LEU A 28 0.20 -22.27 -5.34
N SER A 29 0.32 -23.54 -5.69
CA SER A 29 -0.78 -24.24 -6.39
C SER A 29 -1.98 -24.41 -5.46
N TYR A 30 -3.18 -24.54 -6.02
CA TYR A 30 -4.39 -24.81 -5.21
C TYR A 30 -4.28 -26.13 -4.42
N ASN A 31 -3.54 -27.11 -4.90
CA ASN A 31 -3.27 -28.35 -4.17
C ASN A 31 -2.43 -28.05 -2.91
N GLU A 32 -1.35 -27.31 -3.05
CA GLU A 32 -0.47 -27.00 -1.94
C GLU A 32 -1.14 -26.03 -0.94
N LEU A 33 -1.82 -25.01 -1.44
CA LEU A 33 -2.60 -24.08 -0.61
C LEU A 33 -3.69 -24.83 0.17
N GLY A 34 -4.44 -25.71 -0.51
CA GLY A 34 -5.48 -26.54 0.11
C GLY A 34 -4.92 -27.41 1.24
N ARG A 35 -3.76 -28.04 1.01
CA ARG A 35 -3.09 -28.82 2.06
C ARG A 35 -2.76 -28.00 3.29
N ARG A 36 -2.31 -26.73 3.13
CA ARG A 36 -1.97 -25.83 4.24
C ARG A 36 -3.18 -25.33 5.02
N VAL A 37 -4.30 -25.13 4.33
CA VAL A 37 -5.53 -24.59 4.96
C VAL A 37 -6.57 -25.66 5.31
N GLY A 38 -6.30 -26.95 5.01
CA GLY A 38 -7.18 -28.07 5.33
C GLY A 38 -8.36 -28.23 4.37
N LEU A 39 -8.18 -27.89 3.09
CA LEU A 39 -9.21 -27.97 2.05
C LEU A 39 -8.75 -28.83 0.85
N SER A 40 -9.73 -29.34 0.09
CA SER A 40 -9.46 -29.90 -1.24
C SER A 40 -9.09 -28.78 -2.25
N ALA A 41 -8.35 -29.12 -3.31
CA ALA A 41 -7.97 -28.14 -4.33
C ALA A 41 -9.17 -27.44 -4.99
N PRO A 42 -10.27 -28.13 -5.37
CA PRO A 42 -11.46 -27.47 -5.90
C PRO A 42 -12.10 -26.49 -4.89
N ALA A 43 -12.20 -26.88 -3.62
CA ALA A 43 -12.74 -26.00 -2.59
C ALA A 43 -11.85 -24.77 -2.34
N THR A 44 -10.54 -24.95 -2.42
CA THR A 44 -9.56 -23.85 -2.31
C THR A 44 -9.69 -22.88 -3.49
N ALA A 45 -9.74 -23.41 -4.73
CA ALA A 45 -9.92 -22.60 -5.94
C ALA A 45 -11.21 -21.77 -5.89
N GLU A 46 -12.31 -22.37 -5.45
CA GLU A 46 -13.59 -21.67 -5.31
C GLU A 46 -13.54 -20.54 -4.28
N ARG A 47 -12.85 -20.75 -3.15
CA ARG A 47 -12.68 -19.69 -2.13
C ARG A 47 -11.77 -18.55 -2.62
N VAL A 48 -10.65 -18.89 -3.26
CA VAL A 48 -9.75 -17.89 -3.84
C VAL A 48 -10.49 -17.04 -4.87
N ARG A 49 -11.23 -17.68 -5.79
CA ARG A 49 -12.06 -16.96 -6.78
C ARG A 49 -13.05 -16.00 -6.11
N LYS A 50 -13.71 -16.43 -5.03
CA LYS A 50 -14.63 -15.56 -4.28
C LYS A 50 -13.94 -14.36 -3.63
N LEU A 51 -12.69 -14.50 -3.18
CA LEU A 51 -11.89 -13.41 -2.63
C LEU A 51 -11.44 -12.44 -3.73
N GLU A 52 -11.15 -12.95 -4.94
CA GLU A 52 -10.85 -12.15 -6.13
C GLU A 52 -12.09 -11.40 -6.61
N ASP A 53 -13.23 -12.08 -6.77
CA ASP A 53 -14.52 -11.49 -7.19
C ASP A 53 -14.97 -10.37 -6.23
N ALA A 54 -14.70 -10.54 -4.92
CA ALA A 54 -14.96 -9.53 -3.90
C ALA A 54 -13.91 -8.42 -3.84
N SER A 55 -12.91 -8.43 -4.74
CA SER A 55 -11.77 -7.50 -4.75
C SER A 55 -10.99 -7.43 -3.42
N ILE A 56 -11.04 -8.49 -2.62
CA ILE A 56 -10.20 -8.64 -1.42
C ILE A 56 -8.78 -9.00 -1.84
N ILE A 57 -8.65 -9.92 -2.81
CA ILE A 57 -7.40 -10.13 -3.54
C ILE A 57 -7.46 -9.22 -4.76
N THR A 58 -6.61 -8.21 -4.79
CA THR A 58 -6.57 -7.21 -5.86
C THR A 58 -5.57 -7.54 -6.95
N GLY A 59 -4.75 -8.56 -6.75
CA GLY A 59 -3.76 -9.02 -7.73
C GLY A 59 -2.63 -9.82 -7.10
N TYR A 60 -1.75 -10.30 -7.97
CA TYR A 60 -0.53 -11.03 -7.63
C TYR A 60 0.65 -10.36 -8.33
N GLY A 61 1.76 -10.21 -7.63
CA GLY A 61 2.91 -9.53 -8.19
C GLY A 61 4.23 -9.98 -7.59
N ALA A 62 5.31 -9.84 -8.36
CA ALA A 62 6.66 -10.00 -7.85
C ALA A 62 7.06 -8.76 -7.04
N GLN A 63 7.65 -8.97 -5.88
CA GLN A 63 8.32 -7.90 -5.15
C GLN A 63 9.71 -7.71 -5.75
N VAL A 64 10.02 -6.48 -6.15
CA VAL A 64 11.27 -6.13 -6.80
C VAL A 64 12.06 -5.16 -5.92
N ASP A 65 13.34 -5.48 -5.72
CA ASP A 65 14.29 -4.59 -5.05
C ASP A 65 14.75 -3.52 -6.05
N VAL A 66 14.14 -2.34 -5.97
CA VAL A 66 14.44 -1.22 -6.88
C VAL A 66 15.89 -0.74 -6.78
N ALA A 67 16.54 -0.91 -5.62
CA ALA A 67 17.94 -0.55 -5.47
C ALA A 67 18.85 -1.41 -6.35
N LYS A 68 18.51 -2.71 -6.50
CA LYS A 68 19.23 -3.62 -7.41
C LYS A 68 18.95 -3.36 -8.87
N LEU A 69 17.92 -2.59 -9.21
CA LEU A 69 17.65 -2.10 -10.55
C LEU A 69 18.37 -0.76 -10.87
N GLY A 70 19.25 -0.30 -9.98
CA GLY A 70 19.98 0.96 -10.15
C GLY A 70 19.25 2.20 -9.63
N LEU A 71 18.22 2.02 -8.80
CA LEU A 71 17.44 3.09 -8.17
C LEU A 71 17.55 3.03 -6.62
N PRO A 72 18.76 3.23 -6.05
CA PRO A 72 18.98 3.05 -4.62
C PRO A 72 18.38 4.17 -3.75
N LEU A 73 18.04 5.32 -4.36
CA LEU A 73 17.55 6.47 -3.62
C LEU A 73 16.02 6.45 -3.57
N LEU A 74 15.46 6.11 -2.42
CA LEU A 74 14.02 6.17 -2.17
C LEU A 74 13.67 7.48 -1.48
N VAL A 75 12.66 8.19 -2.01
CA VAL A 75 12.20 9.49 -1.47
C VAL A 75 10.69 9.51 -1.32
N PHE A 76 10.22 10.22 -0.28
CA PHE A 76 8.83 10.63 -0.15
C PHE A 76 8.72 12.14 -0.34
N ILE A 77 7.86 12.56 -1.28
CA ILE A 77 7.65 13.97 -1.58
C ILE A 77 6.20 14.34 -1.28
N GLN A 78 6.03 15.30 -0.40
CA GLN A 78 4.75 15.93 -0.14
C GLN A 78 4.59 17.13 -1.05
N LEU A 79 3.50 17.20 -1.81
CA LEU A 79 3.24 18.26 -2.77
C LEU A 79 2.02 19.07 -2.35
N ARG A 80 2.18 20.40 -2.27
CA ARG A 80 1.09 21.35 -2.17
C ARG A 80 0.82 21.94 -3.55
N CYS A 81 -0.17 21.38 -4.24
CA CYS A 81 -0.44 21.72 -5.62
C CYS A 81 -0.85 23.18 -5.82
N PHE A 82 -0.37 23.80 -6.90
CA PHE A 82 -0.97 25.03 -7.41
C PHE A 82 -2.32 24.71 -8.05
N PRO A 83 -3.38 25.53 -7.79
CA PRO A 83 -4.76 25.21 -8.20
C PRO A 83 -4.92 24.90 -9.70
N GLU A 84 -4.20 25.63 -10.55
CA GLU A 84 -4.31 25.50 -12.01
C GLU A 84 -3.33 24.47 -12.60
N ARG A 85 -2.29 24.09 -11.86
CA ARG A 85 -1.22 23.17 -12.30
C ARG A 85 -1.14 21.91 -11.46
N CYS A 86 -2.23 21.59 -10.76
CA CYS A 86 -2.27 20.41 -9.91
C CYS A 86 -1.92 19.15 -10.69
N LEU A 87 -1.00 18.36 -10.15
CA LEU A 87 -0.53 17.10 -10.73
C LEU A 87 -1.68 16.16 -11.14
N PHE A 88 -2.76 16.13 -10.36
CA PHE A 88 -3.95 15.31 -10.64
C PHE A 88 -4.81 15.83 -11.79
N LYS A 89 -4.63 17.08 -12.20
CA LYS A 89 -5.41 17.70 -13.29
C LYS A 89 -4.67 17.76 -14.62
N THR A 90 -3.34 17.89 -14.56
CA THR A 90 -2.53 18.26 -15.73
C THR A 90 -1.53 17.19 -16.18
N SER A 91 -1.20 16.26 -15.31
CA SER A 91 -0.19 15.23 -15.57
C SER A 91 -0.71 13.86 -15.20
N SER A 92 -0.41 12.87 -16.04
CA SER A 92 -0.55 11.47 -15.68
C SER A 92 0.71 10.97 -14.96
N ALA A 93 0.58 9.94 -14.15
CA ALA A 93 1.71 9.27 -13.50
C ALA A 93 2.76 8.78 -14.52
N GLU A 94 2.33 8.49 -15.75
CA GLU A 94 3.19 8.06 -16.87
C GLU A 94 4.25 9.09 -17.26
N LYS A 95 4.05 10.37 -16.95
CA LYS A 95 5.05 11.42 -17.20
C LYS A 95 6.19 11.44 -16.19
N PHE A 96 6.06 10.66 -15.13
CA PHE A 96 7.04 10.56 -14.05
C PHE A 96 7.36 9.07 -13.80
N PRO A 97 8.16 8.44 -14.65
CA PRO A 97 8.46 7.01 -14.56
C PRO A 97 9.18 6.63 -13.25
N GLU A 98 9.78 7.60 -12.57
CA GLU A 98 10.43 7.43 -11.27
C GLU A 98 9.44 7.25 -10.12
N VAL A 99 8.17 7.61 -10.34
CA VAL A 99 7.12 7.55 -9.30
C VAL A 99 6.56 6.15 -9.19
N LEU A 100 6.70 5.56 -8.01
CA LEU A 100 6.19 4.23 -7.69
C LEU A 100 4.73 4.28 -7.22
N GLU A 101 4.39 5.31 -6.44
CA GLU A 101 3.06 5.46 -5.85
C GLU A 101 2.70 6.94 -5.73
N ILE A 102 1.43 7.28 -5.93
CA ILE A 102 0.87 8.61 -5.67
C ILE A 102 -0.37 8.46 -4.82
N HIS A 103 -0.36 9.09 -3.65
CA HIS A 103 -1.51 9.14 -2.75
C HIS A 103 -2.08 10.55 -2.71
N LYS A 104 -3.41 10.68 -2.86
CA LYS A 104 -4.10 11.94 -2.61
C LYS A 104 -4.30 12.11 -1.11
N LEU A 105 -3.89 13.25 -0.60
CA LEU A 105 -4.00 13.59 0.82
C LEU A 105 -5.15 14.58 1.08
N SER A 106 -5.71 14.51 2.28
CA SER A 106 -6.51 15.57 2.90
C SER A 106 -5.57 16.43 3.78
N GLY A 107 -5.73 17.74 3.77
CA GLY A 107 -4.92 18.66 4.58
C GLY A 107 -4.11 19.63 3.74
N ASN A 108 -2.98 20.11 4.29
CA ASN A 108 -2.16 21.18 3.68
C ASN A 108 -1.45 20.75 2.40
N HIS A 109 -1.16 19.47 2.23
CA HIS A 109 -0.58 18.89 1.03
C HIS A 109 -1.63 18.08 0.28
N CYS A 110 -1.65 18.17 -1.04
CA CYS A 110 -2.62 17.48 -1.88
C CYS A 110 -2.16 16.08 -2.28
N ALA A 111 -0.85 15.82 -2.29
CA ALA A 111 -0.27 14.54 -2.71
C ALA A 111 0.91 14.12 -1.85
N LEU A 112 1.08 12.81 -1.74
CA LEU A 112 2.30 12.15 -1.29
C LEU A 112 2.77 11.23 -2.42
N LEU A 113 4.00 11.44 -2.88
CA LEU A 113 4.64 10.63 -3.90
C LEU A 113 5.72 9.76 -3.25
N LYS A 114 5.79 8.49 -3.64
CA LYS A 114 6.90 7.60 -3.37
C LYS A 114 7.71 7.46 -4.66
N VAL A 115 8.97 7.83 -4.62
CA VAL A 115 9.82 7.99 -5.81
C VAL A 115 11.11 7.21 -5.62
N ALA A 116 11.57 6.50 -6.67
CA ALA A 116 12.84 5.81 -6.69
C ALA A 116 13.76 6.45 -7.75
N LEU A 117 14.99 6.75 -7.36
CA LEU A 117 15.95 7.54 -8.16
C LEU A 117 17.33 6.90 -8.10
N SER A 118 18.15 7.20 -9.11
CA SER A 118 19.51 6.64 -9.21
C SER A 118 20.56 7.40 -8.39
N SER A 119 20.35 8.70 -8.15
CA SER A 119 21.33 9.58 -7.49
C SER A 119 20.68 10.86 -6.96
N MET A 120 21.46 11.68 -6.25
CA MET A 120 21.03 13.02 -5.79
C MET A 120 20.84 14.00 -6.96
N GLU A 121 21.68 13.93 -8.00
CA GLU A 121 21.53 14.73 -9.20
C GLU A 121 20.22 14.39 -9.93
N HIS A 122 19.84 13.10 -9.93
CA HIS A 122 18.55 12.66 -10.46
C HIS A 122 17.39 13.23 -9.62
N LEU A 123 17.54 13.30 -8.30
CA LEU A 123 16.56 13.93 -7.40
C LEU A 123 16.40 15.42 -7.71
N GLU A 124 17.49 16.16 -7.92
CA GLU A 124 17.44 17.57 -8.27
C GLU A 124 16.68 17.79 -9.59
N ALA A 125 17.00 17.03 -10.63
CA ALA A 125 16.30 17.09 -11.91
C ALA A 125 14.81 16.69 -11.80
N PHE A 126 14.49 15.72 -10.96
CA PHE A 126 13.11 15.32 -10.68
C PHE A 126 12.36 16.44 -9.96
N ASN A 127 12.94 17.03 -8.92
CA ASN A 127 12.35 18.11 -8.14
C ASN A 127 12.09 19.34 -9.02
N GLU A 128 13.00 19.69 -9.95
CA GLU A 128 12.81 20.77 -10.91
C GLU A 128 11.59 20.53 -11.81
N ARG A 129 11.45 19.33 -12.36
CA ARG A 129 10.28 18.96 -13.16
C ARG A 129 8.97 18.98 -12.36
N LEU A 130 9.02 18.56 -11.09
CA LEU A 130 7.84 18.51 -10.21
C LEU A 130 7.44 19.92 -9.74
N SER A 131 8.38 20.86 -9.61
CA SER A 131 8.16 22.20 -9.04
C SER A 131 7.12 23.04 -9.78
N VAL A 132 6.87 22.77 -11.05
CA VAL A 132 5.84 23.44 -11.86
C VAL A 132 4.42 23.13 -11.38
N HIS A 133 4.25 22.04 -10.63
CA HIS A 133 2.95 21.57 -10.15
C HIS A 133 2.61 22.07 -8.74
N GLY A 134 3.60 22.52 -7.97
CA GLY A 134 3.36 22.94 -6.59
C GLY A 134 4.62 23.11 -5.76
N GLU A 135 4.43 23.50 -4.52
CA GLU A 135 5.49 23.51 -3.50
C GLU A 135 5.69 22.10 -2.96
N GLN A 136 6.94 21.72 -2.77
CA GLN A 136 7.31 20.36 -2.40
C GLN A 136 8.17 20.33 -1.12
N ILE A 137 7.94 19.28 -0.32
CA ILE A 137 8.81 18.87 0.77
C ILE A 137 9.34 17.48 0.45
N THR A 138 10.65 17.38 0.29
CA THR A 138 11.32 16.13 -0.08
C THR A 138 11.96 15.50 1.16
N ASN A 139 11.63 14.23 1.39
CA ASN A 139 12.16 13.42 2.50
C ASN A 139 12.91 12.22 1.93
N VAL A 140 14.22 12.18 2.10
CA VAL A 140 15.05 11.05 1.68
C VAL A 140 14.97 9.93 2.72
N VAL A 141 14.69 8.71 2.27
CA VAL A 141 14.69 7.53 3.13
C VAL A 141 16.13 7.10 3.37
N THR A 142 16.62 7.27 4.60
CA THR A 142 17.97 6.86 4.96
C THR A 142 18.09 5.38 5.30
N SER A 143 17.01 4.80 5.84
CA SER A 143 16.92 3.36 6.11
C SER A 143 15.46 2.92 6.24
N ASN A 144 15.20 1.67 5.91
CA ASN A 144 13.92 1.03 6.19
C ASN A 144 14.08 0.13 7.42
N LEU A 145 13.55 0.56 8.56
CA LEU A 145 13.71 -0.15 9.83
C LEU A 145 12.77 -1.35 9.96
N PHE A 146 11.61 -1.30 9.30
CA PHE A 146 10.59 -2.33 9.40
C PHE A 146 9.66 -2.30 8.19
N SER A 147 9.37 -3.49 7.67
CA SER A 147 8.32 -3.69 6.66
C SER A 147 7.56 -4.97 6.98
N LYS A 148 6.25 -4.86 7.12
CA LYS A 148 5.37 -6.03 7.30
C LYS A 148 4.46 -6.15 6.08
N PRO A 149 4.83 -6.98 5.09
CA PRO A 149 4.06 -7.11 3.86
C PRO A 149 2.79 -7.96 4.03
N VAL A 150 2.66 -8.67 5.16
CA VAL A 150 1.55 -9.59 5.42
C VAL A 150 0.61 -9.01 6.46
N ILE A 151 -0.66 -8.90 6.10
CA ILE A 151 -1.73 -8.63 7.07
C ILE A 151 -2.09 -9.98 7.68
N ASP A 152 -1.71 -10.15 8.95
CA ASP A 152 -1.91 -11.37 9.71
C ASP A 152 -2.74 -11.07 10.96
N TRP A 153 -4.04 -11.14 10.83
CA TRP A 153 -4.97 -10.94 11.92
C TRP A 153 -5.56 -12.29 12.33
N GLU A 154 -5.24 -12.72 13.53
CA GLU A 154 -5.83 -13.93 14.10
C GLU A 154 -7.29 -13.68 14.52
N GLU A 155 -7.57 -12.46 14.97
CA GLU A 155 -8.90 -11.99 15.35
C GLU A 155 -9.18 -10.61 14.73
N PRO A 156 -9.66 -10.57 13.47
CA PRO A 156 -9.87 -9.31 12.75
C PRO A 156 -10.80 -8.35 13.48
N GLU A 157 -11.86 -8.87 14.12
CA GLU A 157 -12.83 -8.05 14.82
C GLU A 157 -12.22 -7.33 16.04
N ALA A 158 -11.29 -7.97 16.74
CA ALA A 158 -10.58 -7.36 17.87
C ALA A 158 -9.63 -6.24 17.39
N ASN A 159 -9.01 -6.42 16.22
CA ASN A 159 -8.07 -5.44 15.64
C ASN A 159 -8.77 -4.27 14.95
N LEU A 160 -10.03 -4.44 14.52
CA LEU A 160 -10.82 -3.37 13.90
C LEU A 160 -11.45 -2.42 14.94
N ARG A 161 -11.51 -2.82 16.22
CA ARG A 161 -11.93 -1.92 17.28
C ARG A 161 -10.79 -0.96 17.57
N PRO A 162 -11.05 0.37 17.61
CA PRO A 162 -10.04 1.30 18.08
C PRO A 162 -9.61 0.83 19.48
N SER A 163 -8.29 0.65 19.65
CA SER A 163 -7.76 0.41 21.00
C SER A 163 -8.31 1.50 21.90
N PRO A 164 -8.86 1.16 23.08
CA PRO A 164 -9.22 2.18 24.05
C PRO A 164 -7.94 2.96 24.31
N GLN A 165 -7.89 4.20 23.79
CA GLN A 165 -6.75 5.07 24.04
C GLN A 165 -6.63 5.17 25.55
N PRO A 166 -5.45 4.95 26.14
CA PRO A 166 -5.22 5.34 27.50
C PRO A 166 -5.53 6.84 27.53
N GLY A 167 -6.58 7.20 28.27
CA GLY A 167 -7.06 8.56 28.34
C GLY A 167 -5.89 9.46 28.67
N TRP A 168 -5.80 10.59 28.00
CA TRP A 168 -4.87 11.69 28.31
C TRP A 168 -5.09 12.23 29.73
N ASP A 169 -6.08 11.69 30.43
CA ASP A 169 -6.70 12.25 31.64
C ASP A 169 -6.21 11.63 32.96
N LYS A 170 -5.06 10.96 32.97
CA LYS A 170 -4.48 10.54 34.28
C LYS A 170 -3.02 10.85 34.42
N GLN A 171 -2.71 12.14 34.40
CA GLN A 171 -1.68 12.67 35.29
C GLN A 171 -2.37 13.01 36.61
N GLU A 172 -2.57 12.01 37.45
CA GLU A 172 -2.82 12.26 38.85
C GLU A 172 -1.53 12.81 39.46
N ARG A 173 -1.70 14.01 40.03
CA ARG A 173 -0.72 14.75 40.82
C ARG A 173 -0.34 14.00 42.10
#